data_60a4431a9e4daa727093166c4fe8f580
#
_entry.id   60a4431a9e4daa727093166c4fe8f580
#
_cell.length_a   1.000
_cell.length_b   1.000
_cell.length_c   1.000
_cell.angle_alpha   90.00
_cell.angle_beta   90.00
_cell.angle_gamma   90.00
#
_symmetry.space_group_name_H-M   'P 1'
#
loop_
_entity.id
_entity.type
_entity.pdbx_description
1 polymer ?
#
loop_
_entity_poly.entity_id
_entity_poly.type
_entity_poly.pdbx_seq_one_letter_code
_entity_poly.pdbx_strand_id
1 'polypeptide(L)'
;MNSPIYTISTAAKLLEISVHTLRMYEREGLIIPFRKSSNQRLYSDIDLERIKCVKHTINDLKINIEGIRRILALLPCWAIINCSESDRANCDYFNNYDKPCWMTIHKNNICKDLICRDCEVYNSFGNCASIKQKLKELLV
;
A
#
# COMPACT_ATOMS: atom_id res chain seq x y z
N MET A 1 -4.84 5.96 15.25
CA MET A 1 -5.76 6.83 14.55
C MET A 1 -5.25 7.11 13.15
N ASN A 2 -6.17 7.38 12.24
CA ASN A 2 -5.81 7.51 10.82
C ASN A 2 -5.62 8.95 10.35
N SER A 3 -5.60 9.91 11.27
CA SER A 3 -5.39 11.33 10.93
C SER A 3 -3.95 11.57 10.50
N PRO A 4 -3.72 12.11 9.28
CA PRO A 4 -2.36 12.38 8.79
C PRO A 4 -1.83 13.69 9.43
N ILE A 5 -1.05 13.55 10.49
CA ILE A 5 -0.57 14.68 11.29
C ILE A 5 0.95 14.86 11.28
N TYR A 6 1.71 13.87 10.83
CA TYR A 6 3.16 13.92 10.85
C TYR A 6 3.72 14.41 9.53
N THR A 7 4.62 15.42 9.58
CA THR A 7 5.38 15.82 8.39
C THR A 7 6.38 14.71 8.04
N ILE A 8 6.92 14.75 6.82
CA ILE A 8 7.93 13.77 6.40
C ILE A 8 9.17 13.81 7.31
N SER A 9 9.58 14.98 7.77
CA SER A 9 10.72 15.10 8.67
C SER A 9 10.44 14.46 10.02
N THR A 10 9.27 14.68 10.59
CA THR A 10 8.88 14.09 11.87
C THR A 10 8.70 12.57 11.74
N ALA A 11 8.05 12.12 10.68
CA ALA A 11 7.88 10.68 10.42
C ALA A 11 9.23 9.99 10.30
N ALA A 12 10.16 10.57 9.56
CA ALA A 12 11.50 10.01 9.37
C ALA A 12 12.23 9.86 10.71
N LYS A 13 12.14 10.87 11.59
CA LYS A 13 12.73 10.81 12.93
C LYS A 13 12.12 9.71 13.78
N LEU A 14 10.79 9.62 13.81
CA LEU A 14 10.09 8.59 14.59
C LEU A 14 10.39 7.17 14.11
N LEU A 15 10.63 7.01 12.82
CA LEU A 15 10.92 5.73 12.20
C LEU A 15 12.42 5.42 12.14
N GLU A 16 13.26 6.35 12.53
CA GLU A 16 14.72 6.21 12.48
C GLU A 16 15.23 5.87 11.07
N ILE A 17 14.67 6.55 10.08
CA ILE A 17 15.11 6.45 8.69
C ILE A 17 15.28 7.84 8.09
N SER A 18 15.92 7.94 6.93
CA SER A 18 16.09 9.23 6.26
C SER A 18 14.82 9.64 5.51
N VAL A 19 14.67 10.95 5.29
CA VAL A 19 13.61 11.49 4.42
C VAL A 19 13.75 10.91 3.01
N HIS A 20 14.99 10.72 2.55
CA HIS A 20 15.27 10.10 1.26
C HIS A 20 14.70 8.68 1.18
N THR A 21 14.84 7.89 2.24
CA THR A 21 14.30 6.53 2.31
C THR A 21 12.78 6.54 2.25
N LEU A 22 12.12 7.45 2.97
CA LEU A 22 10.65 7.58 2.89
C LEU A 22 10.16 7.93 1.50
N ARG A 23 10.85 8.86 0.81
CA ARG A 23 10.51 9.21 -0.57
C ARG A 23 10.73 8.04 -1.51
N MET A 24 11.76 7.25 -1.27
CA MET A 24 12.02 6.04 -2.06
C MET A 24 10.92 5.01 -1.85
N TYR A 25 10.47 4.79 -0.62
CA TYR A 25 9.35 3.87 -0.34
C TYR A 25 8.07 4.30 -1.07
N GLU A 26 7.79 5.59 -1.12
CA GLU A 26 6.65 6.11 -1.88
C GLU A 26 6.80 5.84 -3.37
N ARG A 27 7.96 6.17 -3.92
CA ARG A 27 8.26 5.97 -5.35
C ARG A 27 8.15 4.51 -5.75
N GLU A 28 8.56 3.60 -4.87
CA GLU A 28 8.50 2.16 -5.11
C GLU A 28 7.13 1.53 -4.82
N GLY A 29 6.15 2.34 -4.42
CA GLY A 29 4.78 1.89 -4.23
C GLY A 29 4.51 1.17 -2.91
N LEU A 30 5.39 1.30 -1.92
CA LEU A 30 5.23 0.63 -0.63
C LEU A 30 4.34 1.41 0.32
N ILE A 31 4.21 2.72 0.12
CA ILE A 31 3.41 3.62 0.96
C ILE A 31 2.79 4.71 0.08
N ILE A 32 1.56 5.10 0.42
CA ILE A 32 0.89 6.25 -0.19
C ILE A 32 0.65 7.29 0.91
N PRO A 33 1.47 8.35 1.01
CA PRO A 33 1.22 9.39 2.01
C PRO A 33 0.00 10.23 1.65
N PHE A 34 -0.61 10.85 2.65
CA PHE A 34 -1.62 11.87 2.41
C PHE A 34 -0.91 13.11 1.83
N ARG A 35 -1.56 13.79 0.89
CA ARG A 35 -1.06 15.03 0.33
C ARG A 35 -2.04 16.17 0.59
N LYS A 36 -1.54 17.24 1.16
CA LYS A 36 -2.32 18.49 1.32
C LYS A 36 -2.50 19.15 -0.04
N SER A 37 -3.41 20.14 -0.10
CA SER A 37 -3.59 20.96 -1.31
C SER A 37 -2.29 21.64 -1.75
N SER A 38 -1.39 21.94 -0.80
CA SER A 38 -0.03 22.47 -1.07
C SER A 38 0.95 21.41 -1.58
N ASN A 39 0.49 20.16 -1.76
CA ASN A 39 1.30 19.00 -2.14
C ASN A 39 2.27 18.52 -1.04
N GLN A 40 2.17 19.04 0.18
CA GLN A 40 2.98 18.57 1.31
C GLN A 40 2.52 17.17 1.73
N ARG A 41 3.49 16.28 1.96
CA ARG A 41 3.23 14.91 2.47
C ARG A 41 2.93 14.94 3.96
N LEU A 42 1.89 14.21 4.37
CA LEU A 42 1.59 13.97 5.79
C LEU A 42 1.36 12.48 6.02
N TYR A 43 1.69 12.03 7.22
CA TYR A 43 1.61 10.63 7.61
C TYR A 43 0.75 10.47 8.85
N SER A 44 -0.04 9.39 8.92
CA SER A 44 -0.82 9.01 10.09
C SER A 44 -0.08 7.98 10.94
N ASP A 45 -0.60 7.68 12.12
CA ASP A 45 -0.06 6.58 12.93
C ASP A 45 -0.14 5.24 12.20
N ILE A 46 -1.21 5.01 11.45
CA ILE A 46 -1.37 3.80 10.63
C ILE A 46 -0.29 3.74 9.55
N ASP A 47 0.02 4.88 8.92
CA ASP A 47 1.12 4.95 7.95
C ASP A 47 2.45 4.57 8.59
N LEU A 48 2.72 5.04 9.81
CA LEU A 48 3.96 4.72 10.51
C LEU A 48 4.06 3.21 10.80
N GLU A 49 2.97 2.57 11.19
CA GLU A 49 2.95 1.11 11.41
C GLU A 49 3.25 0.34 10.12
N ARG A 50 2.67 0.78 9.01
CA ARG A 50 2.94 0.19 7.70
C ARG A 50 4.42 0.32 7.33
N ILE A 51 4.98 1.50 7.52
CA ILE A 51 6.40 1.77 7.22
C ILE A 51 7.32 0.95 8.14
N LYS A 52 6.97 0.80 9.42
CA LYS A 52 7.71 -0.08 10.33
C LYS A 52 7.78 -1.50 9.81
N CYS A 53 6.66 -2.02 9.29
CA CYS A 53 6.64 -3.35 8.70
C CYS A 53 7.52 -3.44 7.46
N VAL A 54 7.49 -2.44 6.59
CA VAL A 54 8.36 -2.38 5.40
C VAL A 54 9.82 -2.40 5.83
N LYS A 55 10.19 -1.55 6.79
CA LYS A 55 11.56 -1.46 7.31
C LYS A 55 12.03 -2.80 7.90
N HIS A 56 11.18 -3.43 8.71
CA HIS A 56 11.47 -4.75 9.30
C HIS A 56 11.67 -5.80 8.22
N THR A 57 10.80 -5.83 7.23
CA THR A 57 10.86 -6.79 6.13
C THR A 57 12.17 -6.67 5.35
N ILE A 58 12.60 -5.45 5.07
CA ILE A 58 13.84 -5.20 4.33
C ILE A 58 15.08 -5.51 5.17
N ASN A 59 15.13 -4.98 6.41
CA ASN A 59 16.35 -4.99 7.22
C ASN A 59 16.55 -6.30 7.99
N ASP A 60 15.47 -6.85 8.54
CA ASP A 60 15.56 -8.02 9.43
C ASP A 60 15.22 -9.32 8.69
N LEU A 61 14.21 -9.31 7.84
CA LEU A 61 13.81 -10.50 7.08
C LEU A 61 14.56 -10.64 5.76
N LYS A 62 15.34 -9.62 5.37
CA LYS A 62 16.18 -9.62 4.16
C LYS A 62 15.39 -9.81 2.87
N ILE A 63 14.17 -9.31 2.82
CA ILE A 63 13.35 -9.29 1.60
C ILE A 63 13.52 -7.92 0.95
N ASN A 64 13.96 -7.89 -0.30
CA ASN A 64 14.17 -6.62 -1.00
C ASN A 64 12.84 -6.00 -1.46
N ILE A 65 12.90 -4.75 -1.94
CA ILE A 65 11.73 -3.99 -2.36
C ILE A 65 10.95 -4.71 -3.46
N GLU A 66 11.65 -5.29 -4.43
CA GLU A 66 10.99 -6.05 -5.51
C GLU A 66 10.22 -7.24 -4.97
N GLY A 67 10.79 -7.96 -3.99
CA GLY A 67 10.10 -9.06 -3.33
C GLY A 67 8.85 -8.60 -2.59
N ILE A 68 8.92 -7.46 -1.91
CA ILE A 68 7.75 -6.89 -1.22
C ILE A 68 6.66 -6.54 -2.23
N ARG A 69 7.01 -5.91 -3.35
CA ARG A 69 6.03 -5.58 -4.40
C ARG A 69 5.34 -6.83 -4.94
N ARG A 70 6.07 -7.93 -5.11
CA ARG A 70 5.51 -9.18 -5.56
C ARG A 70 4.58 -9.81 -4.54
N ILE A 71 4.89 -9.70 -3.25
CA ILE A 71 3.99 -10.14 -2.19
C ILE A 71 2.70 -9.33 -2.22
N LEU A 72 2.81 -8.00 -2.35
CA LEU A 72 1.64 -7.11 -2.42
C LEU A 72 0.81 -7.34 -3.69
N ALA A 73 1.43 -7.82 -4.76
CA ALA A 73 0.74 -8.17 -5.99
C ALA A 73 -0.18 -9.39 -5.84
N LEU A 74 -0.05 -10.14 -4.76
CA LEU A 74 -0.90 -11.29 -4.47
C LEU A 74 -2.16 -10.94 -3.68
N LEU A 75 -2.34 -9.68 -3.30
CA LEU A 75 -3.54 -9.26 -2.58
C LEU A 75 -4.80 -9.52 -3.43
N PRO A 76 -5.80 -10.24 -2.90
CA PRO A 76 -6.98 -10.61 -3.67
C PRO A 76 -7.99 -9.45 -3.74
N CYS A 77 -7.64 -8.38 -4.46
CA CYS A 77 -8.47 -7.19 -4.57
C CYS A 77 -9.87 -7.52 -5.13
N TRP A 78 -9.95 -8.49 -6.02
CA TRP A 78 -11.23 -8.91 -6.60
C TRP A 78 -12.19 -9.52 -5.57
N ALA A 79 -11.68 -10.06 -4.47
CA ALA A 79 -12.49 -10.57 -3.37
C ALA A 79 -12.80 -9.48 -2.33
N ILE A 80 -11.95 -8.47 -2.24
CA ILE A 80 -12.10 -7.35 -1.28
C ILE A 80 -13.06 -6.30 -1.84
N ILE A 81 -12.85 -5.88 -3.10
CA ILE A 81 -13.66 -4.84 -3.76
C ILE A 81 -14.90 -5.44 -4.44
N ASN A 82 -14.90 -6.74 -4.71
CA ASN A 82 -16.01 -7.42 -5.32
C ASN A 82 -16.37 -6.89 -6.73
N CYS A 83 -15.35 -6.72 -7.56
CA CYS A 83 -15.52 -6.24 -8.93
C CYS A 83 -16.15 -7.31 -9.84
N SER A 84 -16.77 -6.87 -10.94
CA SER A 84 -17.42 -7.75 -11.92
C SER A 84 -16.39 -8.45 -12.81
N GLU A 85 -16.84 -9.46 -13.58
CA GLU A 85 -16.00 -10.12 -14.59
C GLU A 85 -15.50 -9.12 -15.64
N SER A 86 -16.36 -8.16 -16.04
CA SER A 86 -15.99 -7.11 -16.98
C SER A 86 -14.87 -6.23 -16.40
N ASP A 87 -14.99 -5.85 -15.13
CA ASP A 87 -13.95 -5.08 -14.45
C ASP A 87 -12.64 -5.85 -14.43
N ARG A 88 -12.67 -7.14 -14.10
CA ARG A 88 -11.46 -7.99 -14.08
C ARG A 88 -10.83 -8.13 -15.46
N ALA A 89 -11.64 -8.29 -16.49
CA ALA A 89 -11.14 -8.40 -17.86
C ALA A 89 -10.40 -7.14 -18.31
N ASN A 90 -10.77 -5.96 -17.77
CA ASN A 90 -10.17 -4.67 -18.09
C ASN A 90 -9.21 -4.19 -16.98
N CYS A 91 -8.67 -5.09 -16.18
CA CYS A 91 -7.81 -4.73 -15.07
C CYS A 91 -6.41 -5.32 -15.24
N ASP A 92 -5.42 -4.45 -15.44
CA ASP A 92 -4.04 -4.89 -15.59
C ASP A 92 -3.51 -5.55 -14.33
N TYR A 93 -3.97 -5.15 -13.15
CA TYR A 93 -3.56 -5.80 -11.91
C TYR A 93 -4.03 -7.25 -11.83
N PHE A 94 -5.30 -7.50 -12.19
CA PHE A 94 -5.86 -8.85 -12.14
C PHE A 94 -5.10 -9.81 -13.07
N ASN A 95 -4.60 -9.29 -14.19
CA ASN A 95 -3.93 -10.09 -15.21
C ASN A 95 -2.40 -10.12 -15.07
N ASN A 96 -1.84 -9.43 -14.10
CA ASN A 96 -0.40 -9.36 -13.84
C ASN A 96 -0.08 -9.73 -12.39
N TYR A 97 1.20 -9.92 -12.09
CA TYR A 97 1.64 -10.39 -10.77
C TYR A 97 2.93 -9.73 -10.29
N ASP A 98 3.30 -8.59 -10.85
CA ASP A 98 4.59 -7.96 -10.57
C ASP A 98 4.53 -6.75 -9.64
N LYS A 99 3.35 -6.17 -9.42
CA LYS A 99 3.21 -4.98 -8.58
C LYS A 99 1.81 -4.88 -7.98
N PRO A 100 1.64 -4.15 -6.85
CA PRO A 100 0.32 -3.98 -6.23
C PRO A 100 -0.61 -3.13 -7.09
N CYS A 101 -1.91 -3.25 -6.84
CA CYS A 101 -2.94 -2.59 -7.65
C CYS A 101 -2.84 -1.07 -7.65
N TRP A 102 -2.38 -0.46 -6.55
CA TRP A 102 -2.25 1.00 -6.47
C TRP A 102 -1.09 1.56 -7.29
N MET A 103 -0.23 0.72 -7.83
CA MET A 103 0.78 1.09 -8.81
C MET A 103 0.31 0.89 -10.25
N THR A 104 -0.92 0.41 -10.43
CA THR A 104 -1.51 0.11 -11.74
C THR A 104 -2.49 1.22 -12.12
N ILE A 105 -2.49 1.62 -13.39
CA ILE A 105 -3.44 2.60 -13.91
C ILE A 105 -4.74 1.87 -14.26
N HIS A 106 -5.85 2.30 -13.64
CA HIS A 106 -7.18 1.74 -13.89
C HIS A 106 -7.96 2.67 -14.81
N LYS A 107 -8.35 2.18 -15.99
CA LYS A 107 -9.04 3.00 -17.00
C LYS A 107 -10.50 2.60 -17.21
N ASN A 108 -10.77 1.31 -17.35
CA ASN A 108 -12.06 0.79 -17.76
C ASN A 108 -12.64 -0.20 -16.73
N ASN A 109 -12.42 0.07 -15.46
CA ASN A 109 -12.93 -0.78 -14.39
C ASN A 109 -13.38 0.06 -13.19
N ILE A 110 -13.98 -0.60 -12.20
CA ILE A 110 -14.54 0.08 -11.02
C ILE A 110 -13.50 0.88 -10.23
N CYS A 111 -12.22 0.50 -10.32
CA CYS A 111 -11.16 1.14 -9.53
C CYS A 111 -10.67 2.47 -10.10
N LYS A 112 -11.07 2.84 -11.33
CA LYS A 112 -10.57 4.06 -11.99
C LYS A 112 -10.83 5.34 -11.20
N ASP A 113 -11.93 5.40 -10.44
CA ASP A 113 -12.35 6.57 -9.67
C ASP A 113 -12.10 6.42 -8.17
N LEU A 114 -11.47 5.33 -7.73
CA LEU A 114 -11.19 5.09 -6.32
C LEU A 114 -9.88 5.78 -5.90
N ILE A 115 -9.90 6.35 -4.68
CA ILE A 115 -8.69 6.89 -4.07
C ILE A 115 -7.97 5.74 -3.39
N CYS A 116 -6.81 5.33 -3.93
CA CYS A 116 -6.10 4.13 -3.47
C CYS A 116 -5.74 4.18 -1.99
N ARG A 117 -5.32 5.34 -1.47
CA ARG A 117 -4.99 5.48 -0.05
C ARG A 117 -6.17 5.11 0.86
N ASP A 118 -7.40 5.40 0.45
CA ASP A 118 -8.62 5.13 1.21
C ASP A 118 -9.24 3.78 0.86
N CYS A 119 -8.67 3.08 -0.12
CA CYS A 119 -9.18 1.80 -0.59
C CYS A 119 -8.91 0.68 0.42
N GLU A 120 -9.89 -0.20 0.61
CA GLU A 120 -9.77 -1.34 1.51
C GLU A 120 -8.63 -2.28 1.13
N VAL A 121 -8.32 -2.41 -0.16
CA VAL A 121 -7.20 -3.25 -0.62
C VAL A 121 -5.88 -2.71 -0.10
N TYR A 122 -5.62 -1.42 -0.28
CA TYR A 122 -4.41 -0.78 0.25
C TYR A 122 -4.36 -0.90 1.78
N ASN A 123 -5.48 -0.67 2.46
CA ASN A 123 -5.55 -0.69 3.91
C ASN A 123 -5.54 -2.11 4.51
N SER A 124 -5.63 -3.15 3.69
CA SER A 124 -5.46 -4.53 4.17
C SER A 124 -4.00 -4.87 4.49
N PHE A 125 -3.06 -4.01 4.09
CA PHE A 125 -1.65 -4.12 4.47
C PHE A 125 -1.28 -2.95 5.39
N GLY A 126 -1.78 -2.96 6.63
CA GLY A 126 -1.47 -1.93 7.62
C GLY A 126 -0.27 -2.27 8.53
N ASN A 127 0.05 -3.56 8.67
CA ASN A 127 1.20 -4.05 9.44
C ASN A 127 1.59 -5.44 8.95
N CYS A 128 2.63 -6.04 9.54
CA CYS A 128 3.16 -7.32 9.08
C CYS A 128 2.19 -8.51 9.22
N ALA A 129 1.18 -8.41 10.07
CA ALA A 129 0.21 -9.47 10.29
C ALA A 129 -1.07 -9.31 9.47
N SER A 130 -1.34 -8.12 8.95
CA SER A 130 -2.66 -7.76 8.44
C SER A 130 -3.05 -8.50 7.16
N ILE A 131 -2.10 -8.81 6.27
CA ILE A 131 -2.39 -9.56 5.05
C ILE A 131 -2.90 -10.95 5.39
N LYS A 132 -2.22 -11.64 6.30
CA LYS A 132 -2.63 -12.98 6.72
C LYS A 132 -4.00 -12.97 7.38
N GLN A 133 -4.26 -11.96 8.19
CA GLN A 133 -5.57 -11.79 8.83
C GLN A 133 -6.66 -11.60 7.79
N LYS A 134 -6.42 -10.75 6.79
CA LYS A 134 -7.40 -10.53 5.71
C LYS A 134 -7.66 -11.82 4.93
N LEU A 135 -6.63 -12.58 4.62
CA LEU A 135 -6.77 -13.85 3.91
C LEU A 135 -7.62 -14.84 4.72
N LYS A 136 -7.41 -14.92 6.04
CA LYS A 136 -8.22 -15.77 6.90
C LYS A 136 -9.70 -15.38 6.85
N GLU A 137 -10.00 -14.10 6.86
CA GLU A 137 -11.38 -13.59 6.77
C GLU A 137 -12.04 -13.96 5.43
N LEU A 138 -11.29 -13.88 4.34
CA LEU A 138 -11.84 -14.14 3.00
C LEU A 138 -12.00 -15.63 2.68
N LEU A 139 -11.22 -16.50 3.33
CA LEU A 139 -11.19 -17.93 3.03
C LEU A 139 -12.03 -18.79 3.99
N VAL A 140 -12.73 -18.17 4.91
CA VAL A 140 -13.60 -18.89 5.86
C VAL A 140 -15.00 -19.13 5.32
#